data_5f952b6f4e812f58fec86a47faa154c7
#
_entry.id   5f952b6f4e812f58fec86a47faa154c7
#
_cell.length_a   1.000
_cell.length_b   1.000
_cell.length_c   1.000
_cell.angle_alpha   90.00
_cell.angle_beta   90.00
_cell.angle_gamma   90.00
#
_symmetry.space_group_name_H-M   'P 1'
#
loop_
_entity.id
_entity.type
_entity.pdbx_description
1 polymer ?
#
loop_
_entity_poly.entity_id
_entity_poly.type
_entity_poly.pdbx_seq_one_letter_code
_entity_poly.pdbx_strand_id
1 'polypeptide(L)'
;MRDLSGLPAAAFGKYDTAPDELFYAEPRFVTHIDAYAIAAVTALYRELFPLEGVILDLMSSWVSHLPGDVPYREVIGHGMNERKLAANPKLSRFFLQNLNIDPMLPLETSSVDAAAICVSVQYLQKPVGVLRELARVLKPGSLVAITFSNRCFPTKAVMIWQAVPDVDHQRLVMFYLEQAGFGSIEARTLCPPGHSTDPLWAVIGRVPNSKSACA
;
A
#
# COMPACT_ATOMS: atom_id res chain seq x y z
N MET A 1 -23.20 -6.18 -4.43
CA MET A 1 -21.98 -5.34 -4.40
C MET A 1 -21.73 -4.89 -5.82
N ARG A 2 -21.56 -3.61 -6.11
CA ARG A 2 -21.39 -3.13 -7.49
C ARG A 2 -19.93 -3.34 -7.91
N ASP A 3 -19.73 -4.01 -9.03
CA ASP A 3 -18.45 -4.24 -9.68
C ASP A 3 -17.79 -2.89 -10.08
N LEU A 4 -16.42 -2.80 -10.02
CA LEU A 4 -15.66 -1.65 -10.56
C LEU A 4 -15.94 -1.39 -12.04
N SER A 5 -16.43 -2.40 -12.80
CA SER A 5 -16.86 -2.21 -14.18
C SER A 5 -17.96 -1.16 -14.33
N GLY A 6 -18.64 -0.81 -13.23
CA GLY A 6 -19.63 0.27 -13.20
C GLY A 6 -19.05 1.64 -12.82
N LEU A 7 -17.76 1.76 -12.48
CA LEU A 7 -17.11 3.04 -12.22
C LEU A 7 -16.54 3.61 -13.54
N PRO A 8 -16.81 4.87 -13.86
CA PRO A 8 -16.23 5.48 -15.06
C PRO A 8 -14.69 5.55 -14.92
N ALA A 9 -13.98 5.40 -16.04
CA ALA A 9 -12.49 5.53 -16.05
C ALA A 9 -12.03 6.86 -15.43
N ALA A 10 -12.81 7.91 -15.55
CA ALA A 10 -12.56 9.21 -14.93
C ALA A 10 -12.48 9.14 -13.39
N ALA A 11 -13.10 8.15 -12.73
CA ALA A 11 -13.03 7.97 -11.28
C ALA A 11 -11.60 7.75 -10.78
N PHE A 12 -10.73 7.20 -11.62
CA PHE A 12 -9.31 6.98 -11.33
C PHE A 12 -8.39 8.04 -11.96
N GLY A 13 -8.95 9.09 -12.56
CA GLY A 13 -8.20 10.27 -12.99
C GLY A 13 -7.64 11.06 -11.81
N LYS A 14 -6.69 11.95 -12.09
CA LYS A 14 -6.09 12.90 -11.15
C LYS A 14 -6.35 14.32 -11.60
N TYR A 15 -6.39 15.28 -10.69
CA TYR A 15 -6.46 16.70 -11.06
C TYR A 15 -5.18 17.16 -11.76
N ASP A 16 -4.02 16.80 -11.21
CA ASP A 16 -2.75 17.01 -11.87
C ASP A 16 -2.45 15.81 -12.76
N THR A 17 -2.59 16.00 -14.07
CA THR A 17 -2.34 14.99 -15.11
C THR A 17 -0.91 14.99 -15.62
N ALA A 18 -0.02 15.86 -15.10
CA ALA A 18 1.40 15.81 -15.40
C ALA A 18 2.00 14.46 -14.98
N PRO A 19 3.00 13.96 -15.71
CA PRO A 19 3.67 12.69 -15.37
C PRO A 19 4.07 12.62 -13.89
N ASP A 20 3.76 11.51 -13.24
CA ASP A 20 4.05 11.32 -11.82
C ASP A 20 5.55 11.41 -11.52
N GLU A 21 6.40 11.03 -12.48
CA GLU A 21 7.85 11.15 -12.42
C GLU A 21 8.31 12.58 -12.15
N LEU A 22 7.66 13.57 -12.73
CA LEU A 22 7.98 14.98 -12.49
C LEU A 22 7.61 15.41 -11.07
N PHE A 23 6.47 14.95 -10.57
CA PHE A 23 6.01 15.26 -9.22
C PHE A 23 6.94 14.65 -8.14
N TYR A 24 7.44 13.43 -8.40
CA TYR A 24 8.32 12.71 -7.47
C TYR A 24 9.80 12.93 -7.71
N ALA A 25 10.23 13.71 -8.74
CA ALA A 25 11.62 13.97 -9.07
C ALA A 25 12.39 14.59 -7.88
N GLU A 26 11.82 15.62 -7.25
CA GLU A 26 12.45 16.24 -6.09
C GLU A 26 12.15 15.44 -4.81
N PRO A 27 13.18 14.95 -4.10
CA PRO A 27 13.00 14.17 -2.89
C PRO A 27 12.52 15.05 -1.74
N ARG A 28 11.43 14.63 -1.10
CA ARG A 28 10.92 15.23 0.14
C ARG A 28 11.21 14.27 1.30
N PHE A 29 12.16 14.63 2.15
CA PHE A 29 12.56 13.85 3.34
C PHE A 29 11.69 14.25 4.55
N VAL A 30 10.38 14.10 4.41
CA VAL A 30 9.40 14.38 5.46
C VAL A 30 8.50 13.15 5.66
N THR A 31 7.99 12.99 6.87
CA THR A 31 6.91 12.03 7.16
C THR A 31 5.57 12.68 6.81
N HIS A 32 4.64 11.89 6.27
CA HIS A 32 3.34 12.39 5.82
C HIS A 32 2.23 12.18 6.86
N ILE A 33 2.54 11.48 7.95
CA ILE A 33 1.71 11.26 9.13
C ILE A 33 2.53 11.55 10.38
N ASP A 34 1.86 11.86 11.47
CA ASP A 34 2.50 12.21 12.73
C ASP A 34 3.12 11.00 13.45
N ALA A 35 3.88 11.27 14.52
CA ALA A 35 4.58 10.24 15.28
C ALA A 35 3.63 9.21 15.91
N TYR A 36 2.40 9.61 16.27
CA TYR A 36 1.43 8.72 16.86
C TYR A 36 0.89 7.72 15.83
N ALA A 37 0.53 8.20 14.66
CA ALA A 37 0.13 7.35 13.53
C ALA A 37 1.28 6.43 13.07
N ILE A 38 2.52 6.93 13.04
CA ILE A 38 3.72 6.11 12.75
C ILE A 38 3.85 4.96 13.77
N ALA A 39 3.70 5.25 15.07
CA ALA A 39 3.76 4.21 16.10
C ALA A 39 2.67 3.13 15.90
N ALA A 40 1.46 3.55 15.51
CA ALA A 40 0.36 2.62 15.22
C ALA A 40 0.66 1.73 13.99
N VAL A 41 1.23 2.29 12.91
CA VAL A 41 1.70 1.50 11.75
C VAL A 41 2.75 0.48 12.18
N THR A 42 3.75 0.92 12.96
CA THR A 42 4.84 0.06 13.45
C THR A 42 4.31 -1.09 14.30
N ALA A 43 3.33 -0.82 15.18
CA ALA A 43 2.68 -1.84 16.00
C ALA A 43 1.91 -2.86 15.14
N LEU A 44 1.18 -2.39 14.11
CA LEU A 44 0.47 -3.24 13.17
C LEU A 44 1.43 -4.18 12.42
N TYR A 45 2.55 -3.66 11.91
CA TYR A 45 3.54 -4.48 11.20
C TYR A 45 4.22 -5.49 12.12
N ARG A 46 4.49 -5.12 13.40
CA ARG A 46 5.01 -6.06 14.40
C ARG A 46 4.06 -7.22 14.66
N GLU A 47 2.75 -6.96 14.69
CA GLU A 47 1.73 -7.99 14.89
C GLU A 47 1.62 -8.93 13.67
N LEU A 48 1.66 -8.36 12.46
CA LEU A 48 1.23 -9.07 11.25
C LEU A 48 2.36 -9.69 10.44
N PHE A 49 3.55 -9.09 10.45
CA PHE A 49 4.62 -9.52 9.55
C PHE A 49 5.47 -10.61 10.16
N PRO A 50 5.80 -11.67 9.39
CA PRO A 50 6.55 -12.80 9.92
C PRO A 50 8.00 -12.43 10.21
N LEU A 51 8.53 -12.97 11.32
CA LEU A 51 9.96 -12.95 11.59
C LEU A 51 10.72 -13.63 10.46
N GLU A 52 11.93 -13.16 10.16
CA GLU A 52 12.81 -13.69 9.09
C GLU A 52 12.11 -13.74 7.72
N GLY A 53 11.02 -12.97 7.53
CA GLY A 53 10.28 -12.91 6.26
C GLY A 53 10.96 -12.02 5.23
N VAL A 54 10.61 -12.23 3.96
CA VAL A 54 10.84 -11.28 2.86
C VAL A 54 9.66 -10.33 2.81
N ILE A 55 9.91 -9.05 3.04
CA ILE A 55 8.88 -8.00 3.09
C ILE A 55 8.99 -7.11 1.86
N LEU A 56 7.87 -6.86 1.20
CA LEU A 56 7.76 -5.86 0.15
C LEU A 56 7.14 -4.57 0.69
N ASP A 57 7.92 -3.50 0.74
CA ASP A 57 7.44 -2.14 1.04
C ASP A 57 7.10 -1.44 -0.29
N LEU A 58 5.85 -1.61 -0.73
CA LEU A 58 5.36 -1.13 -2.02
C LEU A 58 4.95 0.34 -1.92
N MET A 59 5.38 1.16 -2.88
CA MET A 59 5.23 2.61 -2.87
C MET A 59 5.90 3.27 -1.66
N SER A 60 7.08 2.76 -1.33
CA SER A 60 7.94 3.17 -0.23
C SER A 60 8.56 4.56 -0.43
N SER A 61 9.27 5.01 0.58
CA SER A 61 9.94 6.30 0.63
C SER A 61 11.29 6.17 1.34
N TRP A 62 11.81 7.30 1.86
CA TRP A 62 13.04 7.35 2.66
C TRP A 62 12.91 6.70 4.05
N VAL A 63 11.70 6.32 4.45
CA VAL A 63 11.39 5.58 5.68
C VAL A 63 10.40 4.47 5.37
N SER A 64 10.62 3.31 5.98
CA SER A 64 9.62 2.25 6.18
C SER A 64 9.29 2.22 7.67
N HIS A 65 8.03 2.23 8.01
CA HIS A 65 7.62 2.19 9.42
C HIS A 65 7.68 0.78 10.01
N LEU A 66 8.57 -0.05 9.48
CA LEU A 66 8.85 -1.40 9.99
C LEU A 66 9.52 -1.32 11.37
N PRO A 67 9.16 -2.19 12.32
CA PRO A 67 9.78 -2.23 13.65
C PRO A 67 11.30 -2.45 13.56
N GLY A 68 12.05 -1.76 14.43
CA GLY A 68 13.51 -1.78 14.41
C GLY A 68 14.12 -3.03 15.01
N ASP A 69 13.39 -3.67 15.90
CA ASP A 69 13.74 -4.82 16.69
C ASP A 69 13.27 -6.18 16.12
N VAL A 70 12.58 -6.15 14.98
CA VAL A 70 12.14 -7.37 14.27
C VAL A 70 13.14 -7.68 13.15
N PRO A 71 13.78 -8.87 13.18
CA PRO A 71 14.65 -9.29 12.09
C PRO A 71 13.81 -9.70 10.88
N TYR A 72 14.06 -9.08 9.73
CA TYR A 72 13.57 -9.52 8.44
C TYR A 72 14.72 -10.06 7.61
N ARG A 73 14.48 -11.14 6.85
CA ARG A 73 15.50 -11.72 5.97
C ARG A 73 15.87 -10.76 4.84
N GLU A 74 14.86 -10.09 4.31
CA GLU A 74 15.01 -9.10 3.25
C GLU A 74 13.85 -8.10 3.30
N VAL A 75 14.14 -6.82 3.06
CA VAL A 75 13.13 -5.80 2.84
C VAL A 75 13.35 -5.21 1.46
N ILE A 76 12.38 -5.41 0.57
CA ILE A 76 12.43 -4.94 -0.82
C ILE A 76 11.60 -3.66 -0.90
N GLY A 77 12.21 -2.55 -1.28
CA GLY A 77 11.54 -1.28 -1.50
C GLY A 77 11.10 -1.08 -2.94
N HIS A 78 9.97 -0.44 -3.14
CA HIS A 78 9.55 0.07 -4.43
C HIS A 78 9.13 1.53 -4.31
N GLY A 79 9.49 2.36 -5.29
CA GLY A 79 9.09 3.77 -5.35
C GLY A 79 9.50 4.44 -6.65
N MET A 80 9.38 5.76 -6.69
CA MET A 80 9.66 6.56 -7.88
C MET A 80 10.84 7.54 -7.71
N ASN A 81 11.48 7.55 -6.53
CA ASN A 81 12.63 8.44 -6.29
C ASN A 81 13.78 7.65 -5.68
N GLU A 82 14.85 7.47 -6.46
CA GLU A 82 16.03 6.71 -6.08
C GLU A 82 16.70 7.25 -4.81
N ARG A 83 16.86 8.58 -4.70
CA ARG A 83 17.53 9.22 -3.56
C ARG A 83 16.78 8.94 -2.25
N LYS A 84 15.45 8.91 -2.29
CA LYS A 84 14.63 8.56 -1.11
C LYS A 84 14.78 7.09 -0.73
N LEU A 85 14.70 6.18 -1.70
CA LEU A 85 14.83 4.75 -1.43
C LEU A 85 16.25 4.40 -0.95
N ALA A 86 17.28 4.96 -1.56
CA ALA A 86 18.68 4.78 -1.13
C ALA A 86 18.95 5.30 0.29
N ALA A 87 18.19 6.31 0.74
CA ALA A 87 18.31 6.86 2.09
C ALA A 87 17.50 6.06 3.14
N ASN A 88 16.70 5.07 2.73
CA ASN A 88 15.89 4.28 3.65
C ASN A 88 16.72 3.15 4.30
N PRO A 89 17.03 3.23 5.61
CA PRO A 89 17.92 2.28 6.27
C PRO A 89 17.30 0.89 6.47
N LYS A 90 16.01 0.73 6.17
CA LYS A 90 15.31 -0.57 6.30
C LYS A 90 15.39 -1.41 5.04
N LEU A 91 15.67 -0.82 3.89
CA LEU A 91 15.67 -1.54 2.62
C LEU A 91 16.96 -2.32 2.42
N SER A 92 16.84 -3.59 2.08
CA SER A 92 17.96 -4.44 1.64
C SER A 92 18.29 -4.17 0.16
N ARG A 93 17.27 -3.93 -0.64
CA ARG A 93 17.34 -3.49 -2.04
C ARG A 93 16.06 -2.80 -2.45
N PHE A 94 16.06 -2.16 -3.61
CA PHE A 94 14.87 -1.51 -4.14
C PHE A 94 14.86 -1.52 -5.67
N PHE A 95 13.69 -1.20 -6.23
CA PHE A 95 13.51 -0.94 -7.66
C PHE A 95 12.63 0.30 -7.89
N LEU A 96 12.84 0.95 -9.03
CA LEU A 96 12.11 2.15 -9.45
C LEU A 96 11.08 1.76 -10.51
N GLN A 97 9.83 2.16 -10.31
CA GLN A 97 8.76 1.88 -11.26
C GLN A 97 7.58 2.83 -11.05
N ASN A 98 6.88 3.18 -12.12
CA ASN A 98 5.58 3.83 -12.06
C ASN A 98 4.46 2.80 -12.25
N LEU A 99 3.81 2.40 -11.16
CA LEU A 99 2.75 1.39 -11.17
C LEU A 99 1.48 1.83 -11.92
N ASN A 100 1.32 3.12 -12.19
CA ASN A 100 0.22 3.63 -13.02
C ASN A 100 0.48 3.40 -14.51
N ILE A 101 1.75 3.27 -14.91
CA ILE A 101 2.15 2.93 -16.27
C ILE A 101 2.21 1.40 -16.40
N ASP A 102 3.06 0.76 -15.60
CA ASP A 102 3.28 -0.68 -15.58
C ASP A 102 3.03 -1.25 -14.18
N PRO A 103 1.97 -2.05 -13.97
CA PRO A 103 1.70 -2.69 -12.69
C PRO A 103 2.52 -3.97 -12.43
N MET A 104 3.23 -4.50 -13.45
CA MET A 104 3.97 -5.77 -13.34
C MET A 104 5.21 -5.60 -12.45
N LEU A 105 5.28 -6.34 -11.35
CA LEU A 105 6.41 -6.26 -10.42
C LEU A 105 7.57 -7.15 -10.89
N PRO A 106 8.84 -6.66 -10.86
CA PRO A 106 10.02 -7.44 -11.25
C PRO A 106 10.43 -8.42 -10.14
N LEU A 107 9.46 -9.19 -9.66
CA LEU A 107 9.60 -10.18 -8.60
C LEU A 107 9.00 -11.52 -9.05
N GLU A 108 9.56 -12.60 -8.54
CA GLU A 108 9.06 -13.94 -8.84
C GLU A 108 7.71 -14.21 -8.16
N THR A 109 6.92 -15.10 -8.74
CA THR A 109 5.66 -15.56 -8.15
C THR A 109 5.93 -16.23 -6.81
N SER A 110 5.10 -15.93 -5.82
CA SER A 110 5.17 -16.52 -4.47
C SER A 110 6.54 -16.39 -3.81
N SER A 111 7.19 -15.21 -3.96
CA SER A 111 8.52 -14.94 -3.42
C SER A 111 8.50 -14.08 -2.14
N VAL A 112 7.37 -13.42 -1.82
CA VAL A 112 7.23 -12.44 -0.74
C VAL A 112 6.36 -12.99 0.39
N ASP A 113 6.78 -12.80 1.64
CA ASP A 113 6.09 -13.30 2.83
C ASP A 113 5.05 -12.33 3.41
N ALA A 114 5.23 -11.03 3.20
CA ALA A 114 4.22 -10.01 3.50
C ALA A 114 4.51 -8.72 2.71
N ALA A 115 3.47 -7.90 2.49
CA ALA A 115 3.62 -6.62 1.83
C ALA A 115 2.97 -5.48 2.63
N ALA A 116 3.56 -4.29 2.52
CA ALA A 116 3.04 -3.03 3.03
C ALA A 116 2.74 -2.06 1.90
N ILE A 117 1.64 -1.30 2.03
CA ILE A 117 1.37 -0.06 1.29
C ILE A 117 1.01 0.99 2.34
N CYS A 118 1.91 1.95 2.60
CA CYS A 118 1.71 2.93 3.64
C CYS A 118 1.38 4.31 3.05
N VAL A 119 0.21 4.84 3.38
CA VAL A 119 -0.33 6.17 2.99
C VAL A 119 -0.11 6.53 1.52
N SER A 120 -0.29 5.55 0.62
CA SER A 120 0.00 5.74 -0.81
C SER A 120 -1.01 5.10 -1.77
N VAL A 121 -1.90 4.22 -1.30
CA VAL A 121 -2.92 3.53 -2.13
C VAL A 121 -3.80 4.49 -2.93
N GLN A 122 -4.06 5.69 -2.39
CA GLN A 122 -4.87 6.74 -3.00
C GLN A 122 -4.30 7.31 -4.31
N TYR A 123 -3.06 6.99 -4.65
CA TYR A 123 -2.40 7.47 -5.88
C TYR A 123 -2.44 6.46 -7.03
N LEU A 124 -2.98 5.26 -6.80
CA LEU A 124 -3.09 4.22 -7.81
C LEU A 124 -4.27 4.47 -8.75
N GLN A 125 -3.97 4.60 -10.05
CA GLN A 125 -4.99 4.72 -11.10
C GLN A 125 -5.50 3.35 -11.57
N LYS A 126 -4.74 2.29 -11.31
CA LYS A 126 -5.09 0.89 -11.64
C LYS A 126 -4.98 0.00 -10.38
N PRO A 127 -5.69 0.34 -9.27
CA PRO A 127 -5.46 -0.31 -7.98
C PRO A 127 -5.67 -1.84 -8.03
N VAL A 128 -6.70 -2.30 -8.71
CA VAL A 128 -6.97 -3.75 -8.85
C VAL A 128 -5.88 -4.46 -9.64
N GLY A 129 -5.36 -3.84 -10.71
CA GLY A 129 -4.25 -4.41 -11.48
C GLY A 129 -2.98 -4.57 -10.64
N VAL A 130 -2.61 -3.53 -9.89
CA VAL A 130 -1.46 -3.54 -8.98
C VAL A 130 -1.64 -4.56 -7.86
N LEU A 131 -2.82 -4.61 -7.24
CA LEU A 131 -3.09 -5.56 -6.15
C LEU A 131 -3.18 -7.00 -6.64
N ARG A 132 -3.63 -7.25 -7.87
CA ARG A 132 -3.59 -8.60 -8.49
C ARG A 132 -2.16 -9.06 -8.72
N GLU A 133 -1.30 -8.16 -9.18
CA GLU A 133 0.12 -8.44 -9.34
C GLU A 133 0.80 -8.64 -7.97
N LEU A 134 0.41 -7.86 -6.97
CA LEU A 134 0.86 -8.07 -5.60
C LEU A 134 0.44 -9.45 -5.07
N ALA A 135 -0.79 -9.91 -5.37
CA ALA A 135 -1.23 -11.27 -5.01
C ALA A 135 -0.40 -12.35 -5.69
N ARG A 136 0.09 -12.12 -6.93
CA ARG A 136 0.99 -13.05 -7.62
C ARG A 136 2.32 -13.22 -6.91
N VAL A 137 2.94 -12.12 -6.46
CA VAL A 137 4.27 -12.17 -5.82
C VAL A 137 4.22 -12.62 -4.36
N LEU A 138 3.09 -12.42 -3.67
CA LEU A 138 2.86 -12.92 -2.33
C LEU A 138 2.71 -14.45 -2.34
N LYS A 139 3.25 -15.11 -1.32
CA LYS A 139 3.03 -16.54 -1.11
C LYS A 139 1.57 -16.84 -0.74
N PRO A 140 1.05 -18.03 -1.04
CA PRO A 140 -0.26 -18.45 -0.54
C PRO A 140 -0.36 -18.30 0.99
N GLY A 141 -1.45 -17.71 1.48
CA GLY A 141 -1.67 -17.40 2.89
C GLY A 141 -1.00 -16.11 3.38
N SER A 142 -0.05 -15.55 2.63
CA SER A 142 0.59 -14.28 2.95
C SER A 142 -0.37 -13.09 2.84
N LEU A 143 -0.01 -11.98 3.45
CA LEU A 143 -0.89 -10.81 3.55
C LEU A 143 -0.28 -9.54 2.94
N VAL A 144 -1.17 -8.62 2.61
CA VAL A 144 -0.85 -7.20 2.44
C VAL A 144 -1.52 -6.38 3.55
N ALA A 145 -0.78 -5.44 4.15
CA ALA A 145 -1.31 -4.42 5.04
C ALA A 145 -1.29 -3.06 4.32
N ILE A 146 -2.47 -2.52 4.04
CA ILE A 146 -2.66 -1.22 3.39
C ILE A 146 -3.11 -0.23 4.45
N THR A 147 -2.26 0.75 4.79
CA THR A 147 -2.61 1.81 5.73
C THR A 147 -2.80 3.13 5.00
N PHE A 148 -3.72 3.95 5.47
CA PHE A 148 -4.02 5.25 4.90
C PHE A 148 -4.59 6.20 5.94
N SER A 149 -4.45 7.50 5.64
CA SER A 149 -4.90 8.62 6.45
C SER A 149 -5.71 9.58 5.56
N ASN A 150 -6.29 10.61 6.15
CA ASN A 150 -6.83 11.76 5.39
C ASN A 150 -5.72 12.70 4.87
N ARG A 151 -4.45 12.40 5.20
CA ARG A 151 -3.28 13.10 4.67
C ARG A 151 -2.95 12.59 3.28
N CYS A 152 -3.04 13.44 2.28
CA CYS A 152 -2.65 13.11 0.92
C CYS A 152 -2.21 14.35 0.14
N PHE A 153 -1.65 14.16 -1.04
CA PHE A 153 -1.48 15.21 -2.06
C PHE A 153 -2.76 15.27 -2.91
N PRO A 154 -3.66 16.25 -2.68
CA PRO A 154 -4.99 16.25 -3.30
C PRO A 154 -4.93 16.24 -4.83
N THR A 155 -3.95 16.91 -5.43
CA THR A 155 -3.81 16.97 -6.89
C THR A 155 -3.39 15.63 -7.51
N LYS A 156 -2.74 14.75 -6.75
CA LYS A 156 -2.26 13.43 -7.18
C LYS A 156 -3.11 12.26 -6.69
N ALA A 157 -3.99 12.46 -5.71
CA ALA A 157 -4.97 11.45 -5.31
C ALA A 157 -6.02 11.28 -6.41
N VAL A 158 -6.43 10.03 -6.66
CA VAL A 158 -7.46 9.74 -7.67
C VAL A 158 -8.82 10.32 -7.27
N MET A 159 -9.62 10.70 -8.27
CA MET A 159 -10.87 11.44 -8.05
C MET A 159 -11.86 10.68 -7.15
N ILE A 160 -11.94 9.36 -7.27
CA ILE A 160 -12.83 8.57 -6.42
C ILE A 160 -12.43 8.66 -4.94
N TRP A 161 -11.12 8.72 -4.65
CA TRP A 161 -10.64 8.88 -3.27
C TRP A 161 -11.11 10.19 -2.67
N GLN A 162 -11.09 11.27 -3.46
CA GLN A 162 -11.52 12.59 -3.02
C GLN A 162 -13.05 12.75 -2.96
N ALA A 163 -13.78 11.92 -3.73
CA ALA A 163 -15.24 11.98 -3.81
C ALA A 163 -15.94 11.20 -2.68
N VAL A 164 -15.27 10.22 -2.04
CA VAL A 164 -15.86 9.45 -0.95
C VAL A 164 -15.42 10.03 0.40
N PRO A 165 -16.30 10.01 1.42
CA PRO A 165 -15.93 10.41 2.77
C PRO A 165 -14.83 9.51 3.36
N ASP A 166 -14.03 10.04 4.29
CA ASP A 166 -12.93 9.29 4.95
C ASP A 166 -13.38 7.94 5.53
N VAL A 167 -14.61 7.88 6.07
CA VAL A 167 -15.19 6.65 6.65
C VAL A 167 -15.46 5.56 5.62
N ASP A 168 -15.54 5.89 4.33
CA ASP A 168 -15.79 4.96 3.24
C ASP A 168 -14.51 4.51 2.53
N HIS A 169 -13.35 5.12 2.81
CA HIS A 169 -12.07 4.70 2.23
C HIS A 169 -11.73 3.24 2.56
N GLN A 170 -12.05 2.76 3.77
CA GLN A 170 -11.86 1.35 4.11
C GLN A 170 -12.67 0.44 3.18
N ARG A 171 -13.94 0.76 2.93
CA ARG A 171 -14.80 -0.01 2.01
C ARG A 171 -14.25 -0.01 0.59
N LEU A 172 -13.73 1.14 0.13
CA LEU A 172 -13.13 1.26 -1.18
C LEU A 172 -11.88 0.37 -1.32
N VAL A 173 -10.99 0.38 -0.32
CA VAL A 173 -9.78 -0.45 -0.33
C VAL A 173 -10.12 -1.94 -0.17
N MET A 174 -11.08 -2.30 0.67
CA MET A 174 -11.59 -3.68 0.77
C MET A 174 -12.09 -4.17 -0.60
N PHE A 175 -12.86 -3.33 -1.28
CA PHE A 175 -13.38 -3.64 -2.61
C PHE A 175 -12.24 -3.84 -3.64
N TYR A 176 -11.19 -3.04 -3.62
CA TYR A 176 -10.02 -3.25 -4.47
C TYR A 176 -9.37 -4.62 -4.24
N LEU A 177 -9.22 -5.01 -2.97
CA LEU A 177 -8.64 -6.30 -2.59
C LEU A 177 -9.53 -7.48 -3.03
N GLU A 178 -10.85 -7.39 -2.83
CA GLU A 178 -11.81 -8.39 -3.30
C GLU A 178 -11.70 -8.61 -4.82
N GLN A 179 -11.67 -7.51 -5.59
CA GLN A 179 -11.55 -7.56 -7.05
C GLN A 179 -10.17 -8.06 -7.53
N ALA A 180 -9.15 -7.93 -6.69
CA ALA A 180 -7.82 -8.47 -6.96
C ALA A 180 -7.66 -9.94 -6.58
N GLY A 181 -8.66 -10.56 -5.94
CA GLY A 181 -8.67 -11.97 -5.57
C GLY A 181 -8.12 -12.27 -4.17
N PHE A 182 -7.95 -11.24 -3.32
CA PHE A 182 -7.66 -11.47 -1.90
C PHE A 182 -8.88 -11.99 -1.16
N GLY A 183 -8.63 -12.86 -0.17
CA GLY A 183 -9.63 -13.33 0.80
C GLY A 183 -9.30 -12.85 2.21
N SER A 184 -10.13 -13.24 3.19
CA SER A 184 -9.94 -12.89 4.61
C SER A 184 -9.59 -11.42 4.81
N ILE A 185 -10.43 -10.53 4.25
CA ILE A 185 -10.20 -9.09 4.26
C ILE A 185 -10.73 -8.51 5.57
N GLU A 186 -9.89 -7.77 6.27
CA GLU A 186 -10.17 -7.15 7.56
C GLU A 186 -9.89 -5.64 7.50
N ALA A 187 -10.79 -4.83 8.09
CA ALA A 187 -10.60 -3.39 8.25
C ALA A 187 -10.42 -3.03 9.73
N ARG A 188 -9.43 -2.17 10.02
CA ARG A 188 -9.12 -1.68 11.37
C ARG A 188 -9.01 -0.16 11.40
N THR A 189 -9.53 0.47 12.44
CA THR A 189 -9.23 1.87 12.78
C THR A 189 -8.08 1.86 13.77
N LEU A 190 -6.92 2.35 13.35
CA LEU A 190 -5.72 2.38 14.18
C LEU A 190 -5.64 3.67 15.03
N CYS A 191 -5.97 4.80 14.42
CA CYS A 191 -6.09 6.10 15.08
C CYS A 191 -7.45 6.69 14.68
N PRO A 192 -8.41 6.81 15.61
CA PRO A 192 -9.73 7.36 15.30
C PRO A 192 -9.65 8.85 14.97
N PRO A 193 -10.52 9.38 14.08
CA PRO A 193 -10.62 10.80 13.81
C PRO A 193 -11.14 11.58 15.03
N GLY A 194 -10.90 12.90 15.05
CA GLY A 194 -11.41 13.79 16.11
C GLY A 194 -10.44 14.02 17.27
N HIS A 195 -9.22 13.49 17.21
CA HIS A 195 -8.12 13.78 18.14
C HIS A 195 -7.12 14.75 17.52
N SER A 196 -6.16 15.22 18.33
CA SER A 196 -5.07 16.09 17.87
C SER A 196 -4.01 15.37 17.01
N THR A 197 -4.24 14.09 16.68
CA THR A 197 -3.36 13.21 15.92
C THR A 197 -3.95 12.93 14.54
N ASP A 198 -3.11 12.55 13.59
CA ASP A 198 -3.56 12.13 12.26
C ASP A 198 -4.40 10.85 12.37
N PRO A 199 -5.64 10.84 11.82
CA PRO A 199 -6.42 9.62 11.77
C PRO A 199 -5.74 8.59 10.87
N LEU A 200 -5.84 7.30 11.26
CA LEU A 200 -5.21 6.22 10.53
C LEU A 200 -6.11 5.00 10.48
N TRP A 201 -6.27 4.46 9.30
CA TRP A 201 -7.00 3.23 9.03
C TRP A 201 -6.10 2.20 8.36
N ALA A 202 -6.47 0.94 8.50
CA ALA A 202 -5.82 -0.16 7.81
C ALA A 202 -6.87 -1.08 7.18
N VAL A 203 -6.49 -1.67 6.04
CA VAL A 203 -7.18 -2.83 5.45
C VAL A 203 -6.13 -3.89 5.19
N ILE A 204 -6.38 -5.10 5.69
CA ILE A 204 -5.51 -6.25 5.56
C ILE A 204 -6.21 -7.28 4.68
N GLY A 205 -5.53 -7.78 3.65
CA GLY A 205 -6.02 -8.85 2.80
C GLY A 205 -5.02 -10.01 2.73
N ARG A 206 -5.51 -11.25 2.67
CA ARG A 206 -4.66 -12.44 2.53
C ARG A 206 -4.84 -13.10 1.18
N VAL A 207 -3.75 -13.55 0.60
CA VAL A 207 -3.78 -14.41 -0.59
C VAL A 207 -4.40 -15.77 -0.17
N PRO A 208 -5.42 -16.28 -0.88
CA PRO A 208 -5.99 -17.58 -0.56
C PRO A 208 -4.94 -18.70 -0.55
N ASN A 209 -5.09 -19.67 0.33
CA ASN A 209 -4.28 -20.88 0.30
C ASN A 209 -4.64 -21.72 -0.93
N SER A 210 -3.66 -22.29 -1.59
CA SER A 210 -3.82 -23.11 -2.80
C SER A 210 -4.74 -24.33 -2.64
N LYS A 211 -5.17 -24.67 -1.42
CA LYS A 211 -6.10 -25.76 -1.11
C LYS A 211 -7.58 -25.38 -1.13
N SER A 212 -7.93 -24.10 -1.26
CA SER A 212 -9.34 -23.62 -1.28
C SER A 212 -9.92 -23.48 -2.71
N ALA A 213 -9.17 -23.82 -3.75
CA ALA A 213 -9.60 -23.70 -5.15
C ALA A 213 -10.31 -24.96 -5.69
N CYS A 214 -10.59 -25.95 -4.83
CA CYS A 214 -11.35 -27.16 -5.18
C CYS A 214 -12.51 -27.36 -4.17
N ALA A 215 -13.59 -26.64 -4.38
CA ALA A 215 -14.93 -26.99 -3.87
C ALA A 215 -15.98 -26.38 -4.81
#